data_3a4b1f7e283a5e787df985f7a533f771
#
_entry.id   3a4b1f7e283a5e787df985f7a533f771
#
_cell.length_a   1.000
_cell.length_b   1.000
_cell.length_c   1.000
_cell.angle_alpha   90.00
_cell.angle_beta   90.00
_cell.angle_gamma   90.00
#
_symmetry.space_group_name_H-M   'P 1'
#
loop_
_entity.id
_entity.type
_entity.pdbx_description
1 polymer ?
#
loop_
_entity_poly.entity_id
_entity_poly.type
_entity_poly.pdbx_seq_one_letter_code
_entity_poly.pdbx_strand_id
1 'polypeptide(L)'
;VNDRVYLYMPTKGLSEAKLYRAADVKERLGVAPDHVADYKGFAGDASDNYPGVDGIGPKTAISLLQTFDTVEKLYKALKKNDKRFEKVSPSVIEKLKSGEKSARMSKDLATIRTDVVLDGGLEHSEIQTLDTPDARKILSDLHFHSLLKRLTGENTKATRNKRQVTSEKKEEETTKGEQQQLF
;
A
#
# COMPACT_ATOMS: atom_id res chain seq x y z
N VAL A 1 -4.09 4.17 4.31
CA VAL A 1 -2.98 4.44 5.24
C VAL A 1 -3.28 5.73 5.98
N ASN A 2 -3.21 5.72 7.30
CA ASN A 2 -3.37 6.88 8.18
C ASN A 2 -2.59 6.63 9.49
N ASP A 3 -2.83 7.43 10.54
CA ASP A 3 -2.10 7.32 11.81
C ASP A 3 -2.35 5.99 12.57
N ARG A 4 -3.38 5.24 12.21
CA ARG A 4 -3.75 3.96 12.83
C ARG A 4 -3.67 2.77 11.87
N VAL A 5 -3.58 3.01 10.56
CA VAL A 5 -3.59 1.97 9.53
C VAL A 5 -2.34 2.11 8.67
N TYR A 6 -1.53 1.07 8.63
CA TYR A 6 -0.29 1.00 7.86
C TYR A 6 -0.41 -0.08 6.78
N LEU A 7 0.33 0.08 5.67
CA LEU A 7 0.44 -0.95 4.65
C LEU A 7 1.70 -1.78 4.90
N TYR A 8 1.52 -3.07 5.16
CA TYR A 8 2.61 -4.04 5.28
C TYR A 8 2.80 -4.74 3.93
N MET A 9 3.88 -4.43 3.24
CA MET A 9 4.15 -4.93 1.89
C MET A 9 5.38 -5.85 1.89
N PRO A 10 5.22 -7.14 1.55
CA PRO A 10 6.34 -8.02 1.29
C PRO A 10 7.19 -7.50 0.12
N THR A 11 8.50 -7.41 0.29
CA THR A 11 9.44 -6.92 -0.75
C THR A 11 10.22 -8.04 -1.39
N LYS A 12 10.70 -9.02 -0.59
CA LYS A 12 11.39 -10.22 -1.08
C LYS A 12 10.89 -11.44 -0.31
N GLY A 13 9.88 -12.11 -0.85
CA GLY A 13 9.22 -13.21 -0.16
C GLY A 13 8.55 -12.76 1.15
N LEU A 14 8.24 -13.72 2.03
CA LEU A 14 7.59 -13.42 3.33
C LEU A 14 8.57 -12.98 4.43
N SER A 15 9.88 -13.06 4.18
CA SER A 15 10.92 -12.77 5.18
C SER A 15 11.28 -11.29 5.26
N GLU A 16 11.09 -10.56 4.20
CA GLU A 16 11.36 -9.12 4.15
C GLU A 16 10.09 -8.37 3.76
N ALA A 17 9.66 -7.48 4.64
CA ALA A 17 8.51 -6.64 4.37
C ALA A 17 8.78 -5.21 4.83
N LYS A 18 8.28 -4.25 4.07
CA LYS A 18 8.33 -2.84 4.42
C LYS A 18 6.97 -2.39 4.96
N LEU A 19 6.99 -1.71 6.09
CA LEU A 19 5.83 -1.05 6.65
C LEU A 19 5.73 0.36 6.06
N TYR A 20 4.68 0.64 5.29
CA TYR A 20 4.44 1.96 4.72
C TYR A 20 3.53 2.78 5.61
N ARG A 21 3.99 3.93 6.03
CA ARG A 21 3.24 5.00 6.71
C ARG A 21 2.81 6.06 5.71
N ALA A 22 2.05 7.05 6.14
CA ALA A 22 1.56 8.13 5.27
C ALA A 22 2.69 8.88 4.54
N ALA A 23 3.82 9.11 5.22
CA ALA A 23 5.00 9.74 4.62
C ALA A 23 5.61 8.89 3.48
N ASP A 24 5.74 7.57 3.69
CA ASP A 24 6.26 6.65 2.69
C ASP A 24 5.35 6.56 1.45
N VAL A 25 4.03 6.64 1.64
CA VAL A 25 3.08 6.70 0.52
C VAL A 25 3.29 7.96 -0.30
N LYS A 26 3.41 9.12 0.37
CA LYS A 26 3.67 10.41 -0.29
C LYS A 26 5.00 10.41 -1.04
N GLU A 27 6.06 9.88 -0.45
CA GLU A 27 7.36 9.73 -1.09
C GLU A 27 7.28 8.86 -2.35
N ARG A 28 6.56 7.73 -2.27
CA ARG A 28 6.46 6.76 -3.37
C ARG A 28 5.54 7.21 -4.50
N LEU A 29 4.37 7.76 -4.19
CA LEU A 29 3.33 8.10 -5.15
C LEU A 29 3.28 9.59 -5.53
N GLY A 30 3.96 10.46 -4.77
CA GLY A 30 3.91 11.90 -4.95
C GLY A 30 2.63 12.58 -4.44
N VAL A 31 1.72 11.79 -3.84
CA VAL A 31 0.46 12.27 -3.25
C VAL A 31 0.25 11.68 -1.86
N ALA A 32 -0.48 12.39 -1.01
CA ALA A 32 -0.87 11.89 0.31
C ALA A 32 -1.89 10.72 0.19
N PRO A 33 -2.01 9.85 1.20
CA PRO A 33 -2.90 8.68 1.15
C PRO A 33 -4.36 9.00 0.82
N ASP A 34 -4.87 10.13 1.30
CA ASP A 34 -6.24 10.62 1.06
C ASP A 34 -6.48 11.07 -0.39
N HIS A 35 -5.42 11.36 -1.15
CA HIS A 35 -5.46 11.74 -2.56
C HIS A 35 -5.17 10.58 -3.53
N VAL A 36 -4.94 9.36 -3.03
CA VAL A 36 -4.62 8.20 -3.91
C VAL A 36 -5.77 7.87 -4.86
N ALA A 37 -7.02 7.95 -4.40
CA ALA A 37 -8.18 7.74 -5.27
C ALA A 37 -8.30 8.81 -6.36
N ASP A 38 -8.04 10.09 -6.02
CA ASP A 38 -7.99 11.19 -6.98
C ASP A 38 -6.85 11.01 -7.99
N TYR A 39 -5.67 10.57 -7.52
CA TYR A 39 -4.54 10.26 -8.38
C TYR A 39 -4.88 9.16 -9.39
N LYS A 40 -5.48 8.03 -8.94
CA LYS A 40 -5.96 6.97 -9.83
C LYS A 40 -7.08 7.44 -10.75
N GLY A 41 -7.88 8.40 -10.32
CA GLY A 41 -8.88 9.08 -11.14
C GLY A 41 -8.29 9.76 -12.38
N PHE A 42 -7.13 10.39 -12.27
CA PHE A 42 -6.45 11.03 -13.39
C PHE A 42 -5.48 10.11 -14.12
N ALA A 43 -4.55 9.48 -13.40
CA ALA A 43 -3.48 8.68 -13.99
C ALA A 43 -3.94 7.29 -14.44
N GLY A 44 -5.08 6.82 -13.95
CA GLY A 44 -5.49 5.43 -14.09
C GLY A 44 -4.66 4.47 -13.23
N ASP A 45 -4.97 3.20 -13.36
CA ASP A 45 -4.20 2.09 -12.78
C ASP A 45 -4.38 0.85 -13.65
N ALA A 46 -3.33 0.48 -14.38
CA ALA A 46 -3.37 -0.66 -15.29
C ALA A 46 -3.54 -2.01 -14.55
N SER A 47 -3.07 -2.13 -13.30
CA SER A 47 -3.18 -3.36 -12.52
C SER A 47 -4.63 -3.65 -12.11
N ASP A 48 -5.41 -2.60 -11.87
CA ASP A 48 -6.82 -2.67 -11.47
C ASP A 48 -7.77 -2.34 -12.64
N ASN A 49 -7.22 -2.11 -13.83
CA ASN A 49 -7.94 -1.73 -15.04
C ASN A 49 -8.77 -0.43 -14.90
N TYR A 50 -8.25 0.55 -14.17
CA TYR A 50 -8.83 1.90 -14.11
C TYR A 50 -8.28 2.73 -15.27
N PRO A 51 -9.14 3.25 -16.19
CA PRO A 51 -8.65 3.94 -17.37
C PRO A 51 -8.04 5.31 -17.08
N GLY A 52 -8.47 6.01 -16.03
CA GLY A 52 -8.08 7.38 -15.79
C GLY A 52 -8.50 8.33 -16.89
N VAL A 53 -7.74 9.38 -17.12
CA VAL A 53 -7.87 10.31 -18.26
C VAL A 53 -6.81 9.97 -19.29
N ASP A 54 -7.23 9.66 -20.51
CA ASP A 54 -6.30 9.28 -21.57
C ASP A 54 -5.22 10.35 -21.82
N GLY A 55 -3.97 9.92 -21.83
CA GLY A 55 -2.80 10.78 -21.99
C GLY A 55 -2.47 11.67 -20.79
N ILE A 56 -3.08 11.45 -19.60
CA ILE A 56 -2.68 12.04 -18.32
C ILE A 56 -1.89 11.01 -17.53
N GLY A 57 -0.57 11.15 -17.52
CA GLY A 57 0.32 10.28 -16.75
C GLY A 57 0.57 10.77 -15.31
N PRO A 58 1.35 9.99 -14.52
CA PRO A 58 1.62 10.25 -13.12
C PRO A 58 2.06 11.67 -12.79
N LYS A 59 3.03 12.21 -13.52
CA LYS A 59 3.57 13.57 -13.27
C LYS A 59 2.50 14.65 -13.44
N THR A 60 1.69 14.54 -14.49
CA THR A 60 0.61 15.50 -14.76
C THR A 60 -0.48 15.37 -13.71
N ALA A 61 -0.87 14.14 -13.33
CA ALA A 61 -1.87 13.90 -12.29
C ALA A 61 -1.44 14.52 -10.95
N ILE A 62 -0.19 14.33 -10.53
CA ILE A 62 0.36 14.92 -9.30
C ILE A 62 0.29 16.46 -9.36
N SER A 63 0.75 17.07 -10.46
CA SER A 63 0.71 18.53 -10.63
C SER A 63 -0.71 19.10 -10.59
N LEU A 64 -1.66 18.40 -11.21
CA LEU A 64 -3.07 18.79 -11.16
C LEU A 64 -3.64 18.72 -9.74
N LEU A 65 -3.31 17.66 -8.98
CA LEU A 65 -3.76 17.53 -7.60
C LEU A 65 -3.13 18.56 -6.67
N GLN A 66 -1.85 18.89 -6.87
CA GLN A 66 -1.19 19.97 -6.13
C GLN A 66 -1.87 21.34 -6.37
N THR A 67 -2.46 21.55 -7.56
CA THR A 67 -3.10 22.82 -7.93
C THR A 67 -4.57 22.86 -7.55
N PHE A 68 -5.29 21.75 -7.74
CA PHE A 68 -6.75 21.72 -7.64
C PHE A 68 -7.27 20.83 -6.50
N ASP A 69 -6.39 20.07 -5.85
CA ASP A 69 -6.64 19.22 -4.69
C ASP A 69 -7.40 17.93 -5.02
N THR A 70 -8.60 17.97 -5.59
CA THR A 70 -9.40 16.78 -5.93
C THR A 70 -9.94 16.80 -7.36
N VAL A 71 -10.37 15.65 -7.86
CA VAL A 71 -11.04 15.51 -9.17
C VAL A 71 -12.24 16.45 -9.24
N GLU A 72 -13.07 16.49 -8.20
CA GLU A 72 -14.28 17.32 -8.17
C GLU A 72 -13.95 18.81 -8.21
N LYS A 73 -12.96 19.24 -7.41
CA LYS A 73 -12.53 20.65 -7.37
C LYS A 73 -11.93 21.08 -8.70
N LEU A 74 -11.16 20.19 -9.36
CA LEU A 74 -10.61 20.47 -10.69
C LEU A 74 -11.72 20.69 -11.71
N TYR A 75 -12.67 19.78 -11.84
CA TYR A 75 -13.74 19.91 -12.83
C TYR A 75 -14.71 21.07 -12.52
N LYS A 76 -14.91 21.38 -11.23
CA LYS A 76 -15.65 22.60 -10.84
C LYS A 76 -14.91 23.87 -11.26
N ALA A 77 -13.59 23.90 -11.09
CA ALA A 77 -12.75 25.01 -11.52
C ALA A 77 -12.73 25.14 -13.05
N LEU A 78 -12.64 24.01 -13.77
CA LEU A 78 -12.64 23.98 -15.23
C LEU A 78 -13.94 24.57 -15.82
N LYS A 79 -15.10 24.23 -15.24
CA LYS A 79 -16.40 24.78 -15.64
C LYS A 79 -16.53 26.29 -15.36
N LYS A 80 -15.75 26.79 -14.40
CA LYS A 80 -15.74 28.25 -14.05
C LYS A 80 -14.66 29.04 -14.78
N ASN A 81 -13.90 28.45 -15.67
CA ASN A 81 -12.74 29.06 -16.33
C ASN A 81 -11.74 29.68 -15.33
N ASP A 82 -11.41 28.93 -14.28
CA ASP A 82 -10.53 29.38 -13.20
C ASP A 82 -9.12 29.70 -13.73
N LYS A 83 -8.57 30.86 -13.31
CA LYS A 83 -7.25 31.37 -13.74
C LYS A 83 -6.10 30.39 -13.50
N ARG A 84 -6.23 29.45 -12.59
CA ARG A 84 -5.21 28.42 -12.37
C ARG A 84 -4.94 27.56 -13.62
N PHE A 85 -5.90 27.47 -14.54
CA PHE A 85 -5.72 26.78 -15.82
C PHE A 85 -4.82 27.53 -16.82
N GLU A 86 -4.54 28.82 -16.61
CA GLU A 86 -3.56 29.55 -17.43
C GLU A 86 -2.16 28.92 -17.40
N LYS A 87 -1.84 28.19 -16.31
CA LYS A 87 -0.57 27.45 -16.16
C LYS A 87 -0.64 26.00 -16.66
N VAL A 88 -1.79 25.54 -17.12
CA VAL A 88 -2.00 24.19 -17.65
C VAL A 88 -2.00 24.23 -19.17
N SER A 89 -1.26 23.33 -19.82
CA SER A 89 -1.19 23.35 -21.28
C SER A 89 -2.56 23.11 -21.92
N PRO A 90 -2.86 23.75 -23.05
CA PRO A 90 -4.13 23.57 -23.77
C PRO A 90 -4.44 22.09 -24.08
N SER A 91 -3.43 21.32 -24.46
CA SER A 91 -3.59 19.87 -24.72
C SER A 91 -4.06 19.10 -23.50
N VAL A 92 -3.55 19.42 -22.30
CA VAL A 92 -4.02 18.79 -21.04
C VAL A 92 -5.45 19.19 -20.74
N ILE A 93 -5.81 20.47 -20.98
CA ILE A 93 -7.18 20.94 -20.76
C ILE A 93 -8.17 20.20 -21.67
N GLU A 94 -7.84 19.98 -22.94
CA GLU A 94 -8.68 19.20 -23.86
C GLU A 94 -8.86 17.74 -23.40
N LYS A 95 -7.79 17.09 -22.96
CA LYS A 95 -7.84 15.75 -22.39
C LYS A 95 -8.72 15.68 -21.13
N LEU A 96 -8.62 16.68 -20.26
CA LEU A 96 -9.46 16.76 -19.07
C LEU A 96 -10.94 16.93 -19.45
N LYS A 97 -11.27 17.79 -20.43
CA LYS A 97 -12.65 17.97 -20.88
C LYS A 97 -13.25 16.69 -21.43
N SER A 98 -12.51 15.96 -22.28
CA SER A 98 -12.98 14.71 -22.87
C SER A 98 -13.03 13.56 -21.86
N GLY A 99 -12.14 13.58 -20.84
CA GLY A 99 -11.94 12.52 -19.87
C GLY A 99 -12.74 12.67 -18.56
N GLU A 100 -13.61 13.69 -18.38
CA GLU A 100 -14.31 13.92 -17.10
C GLU A 100 -15.04 12.67 -16.58
N LYS A 101 -15.78 11.99 -17.45
CA LYS A 101 -16.53 10.79 -17.07
C LYS A 101 -15.61 9.66 -16.61
N SER A 102 -14.52 9.45 -17.34
CA SER A 102 -13.53 8.41 -17.05
C SER A 102 -12.79 8.69 -15.73
N ALA A 103 -12.38 9.95 -15.51
CA ALA A 103 -11.74 10.36 -14.26
C ALA A 103 -12.61 10.10 -13.02
N ARG A 104 -13.89 10.47 -13.10
CA ARG A 104 -14.84 10.26 -11.99
C ARG A 104 -15.10 8.79 -11.74
N MET A 105 -15.30 8.01 -12.80
CA MET A 105 -15.49 6.56 -12.70
C MET A 105 -14.25 5.88 -12.08
N SER A 106 -13.06 6.21 -12.54
CA SER A 106 -11.81 5.63 -12.02
C SER A 106 -11.58 6.00 -10.55
N LYS A 107 -11.92 7.23 -10.16
CA LYS A 107 -11.88 7.63 -8.75
C LYS A 107 -12.89 6.87 -7.92
N ASP A 108 -14.13 6.71 -8.39
CA ASP A 108 -15.18 5.99 -7.67
C ASP A 108 -14.78 4.52 -7.47
N LEU A 109 -14.28 3.85 -8.51
CA LEU A 109 -13.78 2.48 -8.43
C LEU A 109 -12.56 2.34 -7.50
N ALA A 110 -11.69 3.35 -7.43
CA ALA A 110 -10.53 3.35 -6.55
C ALA A 110 -10.88 3.69 -5.09
N THR A 111 -12.08 4.18 -4.82
CA THR A 111 -12.52 4.57 -3.49
C THR A 111 -13.10 3.37 -2.75
N ILE A 112 -12.49 3.03 -1.60
CA ILE A 112 -12.92 1.91 -0.77
C ILE A 112 -14.32 2.19 -0.21
N ARG A 113 -15.24 1.24 -0.41
CA ARG A 113 -16.58 1.27 0.18
C ARG A 113 -16.49 0.88 1.65
N THR A 114 -16.98 1.76 2.52
CA THR A 114 -17.01 1.53 3.98
C THR A 114 -18.42 1.30 4.54
N ASP A 115 -19.40 1.32 3.66
CA ASP A 115 -20.84 1.20 3.96
C ASP A 115 -21.42 -0.18 3.62
N VAL A 116 -20.56 -1.14 3.26
CA VAL A 116 -21.00 -2.52 2.98
C VAL A 116 -21.37 -3.21 4.28
N VAL A 117 -22.58 -3.72 4.35
CA VAL A 117 -23.03 -4.53 5.48
C VAL A 117 -22.36 -5.89 5.39
N LEU A 118 -21.63 -6.28 6.43
CA LEU A 118 -21.00 -7.59 6.55
C LEU A 118 -21.83 -8.45 7.51
N ASP A 119 -22.12 -9.68 7.08
CA ASP A 119 -22.69 -10.68 7.97
C ASP A 119 -21.62 -11.19 8.93
N GLY A 120 -21.86 -11.02 10.23
CA GLY A 120 -20.92 -11.38 11.30
C GLY A 120 -20.18 -10.17 11.88
N GLY A 121 -20.20 -10.06 13.19
CA GLY A 121 -19.51 -9.02 13.95
C GLY A 121 -18.08 -9.41 14.31
N LEU A 122 -17.30 -8.46 14.80
CA LEU A 122 -15.95 -8.68 15.31
C LEU A 122 -15.91 -9.67 16.49
N GLU A 123 -17.03 -9.81 17.21
CA GLU A 123 -17.22 -10.78 18.30
C GLU A 123 -17.03 -12.23 17.87
N HIS A 124 -17.19 -12.53 16.58
CA HIS A 124 -16.94 -13.86 16.00
C HIS A 124 -15.55 -14.00 15.37
N SER A 125 -14.72 -12.96 15.46
CA SER A 125 -13.39 -12.88 14.85
C SER A 125 -12.26 -13.15 15.85
N GLU A 126 -12.56 -13.70 17.02
CA GLU A 126 -11.55 -14.09 18.00
C GLU A 126 -10.66 -15.21 17.42
N ILE A 127 -9.35 -15.01 17.50
CA ILE A 127 -8.38 -16.05 17.12
C ILE A 127 -8.44 -17.15 18.18
N GLN A 128 -9.08 -18.25 17.83
CA GLN A 128 -9.05 -19.45 18.65
C GLN A 128 -7.66 -20.09 18.57
N THR A 129 -7.28 -20.81 19.63
CA THR A 129 -6.05 -21.58 19.58
C THR A 129 -6.12 -22.62 18.47
N LEU A 130 -5.12 -22.62 17.61
CA LEU A 130 -4.98 -23.62 16.56
C LEU A 130 -4.39 -24.94 17.11
N ASP A 131 -3.83 -24.92 18.33
CA ASP A 131 -3.24 -26.06 18.99
C ASP A 131 -4.30 -26.92 19.69
N THR A 132 -4.97 -27.72 18.89
CA THR A 132 -5.97 -28.69 19.35
C THR A 132 -5.50 -30.13 19.13
N PRO A 133 -6.02 -31.12 19.89
CA PRO A 133 -5.70 -32.52 19.66
C PRO A 133 -5.97 -32.97 18.22
N ASP A 134 -7.06 -32.53 17.62
CA ASP A 134 -7.42 -32.87 16.24
C ASP A 134 -6.46 -32.25 15.23
N ALA A 135 -6.06 -30.98 15.40
CA ALA A 135 -5.07 -30.33 14.55
C ALA A 135 -3.72 -31.03 14.61
N ARG A 136 -3.26 -31.42 15.83
CA ARG A 136 -2.03 -32.20 16.02
C ARG A 136 -2.11 -33.55 15.32
N LYS A 137 -3.24 -34.27 15.47
CA LYS A 137 -3.45 -35.57 14.81
C LYS A 137 -3.41 -35.41 13.28
N ILE A 138 -4.15 -34.47 12.70
CA ILE A 138 -4.18 -34.23 11.25
C ILE A 138 -2.77 -33.91 10.73
N LEU A 139 -2.04 -33.02 11.40
CA LEU A 139 -0.68 -32.66 10.99
C LEU A 139 0.29 -33.85 11.10
N SER A 140 0.10 -34.71 12.10
CA SER A 140 0.90 -35.95 12.26
C SER A 140 0.59 -36.96 11.17
N ASP A 141 -0.69 -37.21 10.89
CA ASP A 141 -1.16 -38.18 9.88
C ASP A 141 -0.70 -37.75 8.46
N LEU A 142 -0.65 -36.45 8.21
CA LEU A 142 -0.14 -35.87 6.96
C LEU A 142 1.39 -35.71 6.93
N HIS A 143 2.12 -36.18 7.97
CA HIS A 143 3.56 -36.03 8.11
C HIS A 143 4.11 -34.61 8.07
N PHE A 144 3.30 -33.59 8.45
CA PHE A 144 3.71 -32.19 8.50
C PHE A 144 4.49 -31.86 9.80
N HIS A 145 5.58 -32.56 10.04
CA HIS A 145 6.37 -32.48 11.28
C HIS A 145 6.87 -31.05 11.58
N SER A 146 7.21 -30.26 10.58
CA SER A 146 7.66 -28.87 10.76
C SER A 146 6.53 -27.95 11.22
N LEU A 147 5.32 -28.16 10.73
CA LEU A 147 4.13 -27.41 11.16
C LEU A 147 3.72 -27.83 12.56
N LEU A 148 3.75 -29.13 12.86
CA LEU A 148 3.46 -29.65 14.19
C LEU A 148 4.39 -29.03 15.25
N LYS A 149 5.72 -29.00 15.01
CA LYS A 149 6.68 -28.32 15.89
C LYS A 149 6.42 -26.83 16.09
N ARG A 150 5.96 -26.15 15.03
CA ARG A 150 5.59 -24.73 15.11
C ARG A 150 4.31 -24.52 15.91
N LEU A 151 3.34 -25.42 15.75
CA LEU A 151 2.06 -25.38 16.46
C LEU A 151 2.27 -25.59 17.97
N THR A 152 3.09 -26.57 18.35
CA THR A 152 3.41 -26.88 19.75
C THR A 152 4.43 -25.95 20.41
N GLY A 153 4.98 -24.99 19.67
CA GLY A 153 5.96 -24.03 20.18
C GLY A 153 7.38 -24.56 20.35
N GLU A 154 7.65 -25.81 19.98
CA GLU A 154 8.96 -26.44 20.14
C GLU A 154 10.10 -25.78 19.36
N ASN A 155 9.76 -24.97 18.32
CA ASN A 155 10.73 -24.32 17.43
C ASN A 155 11.03 -22.84 17.76
N THR A 156 10.36 -22.25 18.77
CA THR A 156 10.50 -20.82 19.05
C THR A 156 11.84 -20.44 19.67
N LYS A 157 12.53 -21.34 20.36
CA LYS A 157 13.84 -21.09 20.97
C LYS A 157 15.00 -21.12 19.96
N ALA A 158 14.99 -22.05 19.00
CA ALA A 158 16.06 -22.18 18.02
C ALA A 158 16.08 -21.07 16.96
N THR A 159 14.90 -20.58 16.57
CA THR A 159 14.77 -19.50 15.57
C THR A 159 15.05 -18.11 16.18
N ARG A 160 14.78 -17.93 17.48
CA ARG A 160 15.06 -16.68 18.20
C ARG A 160 16.57 -16.50 18.39
N ASN A 161 17.29 -17.56 18.74
CA ASN A 161 18.76 -17.54 18.86
C ASN A 161 19.46 -17.33 17.52
N LYS A 162 18.95 -17.89 16.40
CA LYS A 162 19.52 -17.62 15.07
C LYS A 162 19.30 -16.18 14.60
N ARG A 163 18.18 -15.53 14.96
CA ARG A 163 17.93 -14.13 14.60
C ARG A 163 18.78 -13.16 15.43
N GLN A 164 19.03 -13.44 16.70
CA GLN A 164 19.94 -12.62 17.51
C GLN A 164 21.38 -12.73 17.02
N VAL A 165 21.88 -13.91 16.75
CA VAL A 165 23.25 -14.11 16.25
C VAL A 165 23.48 -13.51 14.85
N THR A 166 22.44 -13.42 14.00
CA THR A 166 22.56 -12.79 12.68
C THR A 166 22.43 -11.26 12.74
N SER A 167 21.72 -10.70 13.73
CA SER A 167 21.69 -9.24 13.94
C SER A 167 23.00 -8.74 14.56
N GLU A 168 23.54 -9.44 15.55
CA GLU A 168 24.83 -9.10 16.17
C GLU A 168 26.02 -9.18 15.19
N LYS A 169 26.04 -10.20 14.30
CA LYS A 169 27.06 -10.30 13.25
C LYS A 169 26.97 -9.19 12.19
N LYS A 170 25.76 -8.71 11.87
CA LYS A 170 25.57 -7.61 10.92
C LYS A 170 25.98 -6.26 11.51
N GLU A 171 25.80 -6.05 12.80
CA GLU A 171 26.25 -4.84 13.48
C GLU A 171 27.77 -4.80 13.64
N GLU A 172 28.42 -5.94 13.90
CA GLU A 172 29.89 -6.03 13.94
C GLU A 172 30.56 -5.86 12.57
N GLU A 173 29.95 -6.35 11.47
CA GLU A 173 30.49 -6.12 10.13
C GLU A 173 30.32 -4.67 9.65
N THR A 174 29.24 -3.98 10.02
CA THR A 174 29.05 -2.56 9.70
C THR A 174 30.03 -1.67 10.44
N THR A 175 30.29 -1.97 11.72
CA THR A 175 31.24 -1.19 12.54
C THR A 175 32.70 -1.39 12.13
N LYS A 176 33.06 -2.57 11.60
CA LYS A 176 34.41 -2.83 11.05
C LYS A 176 34.62 -2.21 9.68
N GLY A 177 33.55 -2.07 8.86
CA GLY A 177 33.61 -1.41 7.56
C GLY A 177 33.80 0.10 7.65
N GLU A 178 33.23 0.74 8.65
CA GLU A 178 33.40 2.19 8.89
C GLU A 178 34.75 2.58 9.48
N GLN A 179 35.42 1.69 10.21
CA GLN A 179 36.75 1.94 10.74
C GLN A 179 37.89 1.76 9.73
N GLN A 180 37.67 1.10 8.59
CA GLN A 180 38.68 0.94 7.54
C GLN A 180 38.64 2.03 6.46
N GLN A 181 37.70 2.97 6.51
CA GLN A 181 37.65 4.13 5.59
C GLN A 181 38.23 5.44 6.18
N LEU A 182 38.81 5.38 7.35
CA LEU A 182 39.37 6.55 8.06
C LEU A 182 40.91 6.55 8.20
N PHE A 183 41.63 5.74 7.38
CA PHE A 183 43.08 5.82 7.26
C PHE A 183 43.53 5.81 5.81
#